data_f846ac645c494e186e16f50affc76bc6
#
_entry.id   f846ac645c494e186e16f50affc76bc6
#
_cell.length_a   1.000
_cell.length_b   1.000
_cell.length_c   1.000
_cell.angle_alpha   90.00
_cell.angle_beta   90.00
_cell.angle_gamma   90.00
#
_symmetry.space_group_name_H-M   'P 1'
#
loop_
_entity.id
_entity.type
_entity.pdbx_description
1 polymer ?
#
loop_
_entity_poly.entity_id
_entity_poly.type
_entity_poly.pdbx_seq_one_letter_code
_entity_poly.pdbx_strand_id
1 'polypeptide(L)'
;MKSYLKYLIGCLGLLLLLPACKNESDVEEATIDVSTQLMTFTKDGGEQTLTVKTNKDTWTAFTTQESWLTLTQEGNALKVKASANDRGVDRSASIIVNAGGAQRRVAVTQSAADGLIEMTDTSVLFPKAGATKKVTFSSNGGAVKAELATPADWLTIDRVADG
;
A
#
# COMPACT_ATOMS: atom_id res chain seq x y z
N MET A 1 6.02 31.33 -81.65
CA MET A 1 6.33 30.13 -80.90
C MET A 1 7.81 30.06 -80.60
N LYS A 2 8.26 30.89 -79.75
CA LYS A 2 9.67 31.03 -79.33
C LYS A 2 9.58 31.52 -77.89
N SER A 3 10.35 30.94 -76.97
CA SER A 3 10.71 31.57 -75.71
C SER A 3 10.19 30.95 -74.39
N TYR A 4 10.08 29.64 -74.30
CA TYR A 4 9.91 28.99 -72.98
C TYR A 4 10.98 27.92 -72.64
N LEU A 5 12.07 27.88 -73.39
CA LEU A 5 13.13 26.86 -73.23
C LEU A 5 14.37 27.42 -72.54
N LYS A 6 14.30 28.52 -71.82
CA LYS A 6 15.46 29.16 -71.17
C LYS A 6 15.48 29.17 -69.66
N TYR A 7 14.50 28.66 -68.98
CA TYR A 7 14.43 28.66 -67.51
C TYR A 7 14.49 27.29 -66.83
N LEU A 8 14.89 26.26 -67.60
CA LEU A 8 14.95 24.88 -67.06
C LEU A 8 16.34 24.39 -66.71
N ILE A 9 17.32 25.29 -66.63
CA ILE A 9 18.72 24.98 -66.24
C ILE A 9 19.14 25.95 -65.14
N GLY A 10 18.66 25.77 -63.92
CA GLY A 10 19.03 26.66 -62.83
C GLY A 10 18.64 26.15 -61.41
N CYS A 11 18.06 25.01 -61.28
CA CYS A 11 17.69 24.44 -59.94
C CYS A 11 18.36 23.12 -59.66
N LEU A 12 19.58 22.90 -60.13
CA LEU A 12 20.33 21.69 -59.76
C LEU A 12 21.56 22.17 -58.95
N GLY A 13 21.55 22.07 -57.71
CA GLY A 13 22.76 22.21 -56.92
C GLY A 13 22.69 23.05 -55.66
N LEU A 14 21.73 22.83 -54.77
CA LEU A 14 21.97 23.14 -53.37
C LEU A 14 21.31 22.06 -52.50
N LEU A 15 21.90 20.87 -52.56
CA LEU A 15 21.66 19.84 -51.55
C LEU A 15 22.37 20.29 -50.30
N LEU A 16 21.70 21.08 -49.48
CA LEU A 16 22.15 21.39 -48.10
C LEU A 16 22.24 20.08 -47.35
N LEU A 17 23.46 19.58 -47.22
CA LEU A 17 23.81 18.57 -46.20
C LEU A 17 23.53 19.22 -44.84
N LEU A 18 22.29 19.06 -44.36
CA LEU A 18 22.01 19.27 -42.95
C LEU A 18 22.77 18.17 -42.19
N PRO A 19 23.74 18.52 -41.33
CA PRO A 19 24.26 17.54 -40.40
C PRO A 19 23.08 17.13 -39.54
N ALA A 20 22.64 15.89 -39.68
CA ALA A 20 21.77 15.25 -38.68
C ALA A 20 22.59 15.27 -37.39
N CYS A 21 22.28 16.20 -36.50
CA CYS A 21 22.71 16.12 -35.12
C CYS A 21 22.06 14.85 -34.52
N LYS A 22 22.78 13.73 -34.65
CA LYS A 22 22.59 12.60 -33.75
C LYS A 22 23.22 12.98 -32.42
N ASN A 23 22.54 13.79 -31.66
CA ASN A 23 22.67 13.84 -30.21
C ASN A 23 21.51 13.09 -29.59
N GLU A 24 21.29 11.84 -29.98
CA GLU A 24 20.74 10.86 -29.07
C GLU A 24 21.92 10.49 -28.15
N SER A 25 22.06 11.21 -27.04
CA SER A 25 22.67 10.60 -25.88
C SER A 25 21.78 9.37 -25.61
N ASP A 26 22.32 8.18 -25.83
CA ASP A 26 21.71 6.91 -25.40
C ASP A 26 21.61 6.95 -23.87
N VAL A 27 20.64 7.71 -23.36
CA VAL A 27 20.26 7.65 -21.95
C VAL A 27 19.49 6.34 -21.82
N GLU A 28 20.19 5.30 -21.43
CA GLU A 28 19.59 4.00 -21.16
C GLU A 28 18.40 4.19 -20.20
N GLU A 29 17.22 3.83 -20.67
CA GLU A 29 15.99 3.94 -19.89
C GLU A 29 16.12 3.18 -18.56
N ALA A 30 15.67 3.80 -17.48
CA ALA A 30 15.74 3.17 -16.17
C ALA A 30 14.78 2.00 -16.09
N THR A 31 15.27 0.89 -15.60
CA THR A 31 14.45 -0.32 -15.36
C THR A 31 14.48 -0.72 -13.89
N ILE A 32 13.35 -1.18 -13.39
CA ILE A 32 13.23 -1.82 -12.07
C ILE A 32 12.42 -3.10 -12.21
N ASP A 33 12.94 -4.17 -11.62
CA ASP A 33 12.22 -5.41 -11.38
C ASP A 33 12.31 -5.78 -9.89
N VAL A 34 11.26 -6.43 -9.39
CA VAL A 34 11.14 -6.82 -7.98
C VAL A 34 10.74 -8.29 -7.88
N SER A 35 11.28 -9.00 -6.90
CA SER A 35 11.05 -10.44 -6.73
C SER A 35 9.58 -10.82 -6.48
N THR A 36 8.77 -9.89 -5.98
CA THR A 36 7.33 -10.06 -5.81
C THR A 36 6.61 -8.70 -5.87
N GLN A 37 5.34 -8.70 -6.24
CA GLN A 37 4.46 -7.53 -6.21
C GLN A 37 3.50 -7.55 -5.01
N LEU A 38 3.51 -8.63 -4.22
CA LEU A 38 2.70 -8.77 -3.01
C LEU A 38 3.52 -9.43 -1.92
N MET A 39 3.52 -8.84 -0.72
CA MET A 39 4.05 -9.41 0.51
C MET A 39 2.91 -9.58 1.51
N THR A 40 2.81 -10.76 2.11
CA THR A 40 1.75 -11.05 3.09
C THR A 40 2.39 -11.42 4.42
N PHE A 41 1.97 -10.74 5.49
CA PHE A 41 2.37 -11.01 6.86
C PHE A 41 1.21 -11.59 7.66
N THR A 42 1.53 -12.47 8.60
CA THR A 42 0.60 -12.90 9.64
C THR A 42 0.40 -11.79 10.67
N LYS A 43 -0.56 -11.96 11.57
CA LYS A 43 -0.81 -11.04 12.70
C LYS A 43 0.45 -10.78 13.55
N ASP A 44 1.35 -11.75 13.65
CA ASP A 44 2.55 -11.63 14.47
C ASP A 44 3.65 -10.75 13.83
N GLY A 45 3.48 -10.39 12.56
CA GLY A 45 4.45 -9.62 11.80
C GLY A 45 5.65 -10.46 11.36
N GLY A 46 6.86 -9.89 11.52
CA GLY A 46 8.10 -10.56 11.13
C GLY A 46 8.85 -9.80 10.05
N GLU A 47 9.84 -10.43 9.46
CA GLU A 47 10.71 -9.87 8.43
C GLU A 47 10.67 -10.70 7.16
N GLN A 48 10.60 -10.05 6.01
CA GLN A 48 10.71 -10.63 4.68
C GLN A 48 11.66 -9.80 3.83
N THR A 49 12.26 -10.41 2.82
CA THR A 49 13.20 -9.75 1.92
C THR A 49 12.62 -9.61 0.52
N LEU A 50 12.63 -8.41 0.00
CA LEU A 50 12.33 -8.09 -1.39
C LEU A 50 13.64 -7.87 -2.15
N THR A 51 13.87 -8.62 -3.21
CA THR A 51 15.03 -8.39 -4.10
C THR A 51 14.64 -7.37 -5.16
N VAL A 52 15.49 -6.36 -5.35
CA VAL A 52 15.35 -5.31 -6.35
C VAL A 52 16.45 -5.46 -7.39
N LYS A 53 16.07 -5.43 -8.67
CA LYS A 53 17.00 -5.40 -9.80
C LYS A 53 16.77 -4.12 -10.59
N THR A 54 17.83 -3.40 -10.89
CA THR A 54 17.79 -2.18 -11.69
C THR A 54 19.08 -2.04 -12.50
N ASN A 55 19.02 -1.31 -13.63
CA ASN A 55 20.17 -0.92 -14.42
C ASN A 55 20.77 0.44 -13.96
N LYS A 56 20.35 0.96 -12.81
CA LYS A 56 20.89 2.20 -12.22
C LYS A 56 21.74 1.88 -11.01
N ASP A 57 22.75 2.72 -10.75
CA ASP A 57 23.71 2.55 -9.64
C ASP A 57 23.02 2.64 -8.26
N THR A 58 21.92 3.37 -8.17
CA THR A 58 21.22 3.61 -6.92
C THR A 58 19.71 3.48 -7.11
N TRP A 59 19.05 3.05 -6.04
CA TRP A 59 17.58 2.99 -5.93
C TRP A 59 17.15 3.36 -4.51
N THR A 60 15.91 3.71 -4.34
CA THR A 60 15.30 4.05 -3.05
C THR A 60 13.96 3.34 -2.88
N ALA A 61 13.57 3.11 -1.64
CA ALA A 61 12.24 2.60 -1.32
C ALA A 61 11.64 3.38 -0.15
N PHE A 62 10.32 3.55 -0.18
CA PHE A 62 9.57 4.16 0.91
C PHE A 62 8.19 3.54 1.04
N THR A 63 7.58 3.70 2.21
CA THR A 63 6.21 3.31 2.51
C THR A 63 5.48 4.46 3.17
N THR A 64 4.16 4.55 2.99
CA THR A 64 3.30 5.52 3.67
C THR A 64 2.85 5.03 5.05
N GLN A 65 3.24 3.82 5.44
CA GLN A 65 2.81 3.13 6.66
C GLN A 65 3.99 2.83 7.60
N GLU A 66 4.82 3.85 7.87
CA GLU A 66 6.00 3.74 8.75
C GLU A 66 5.65 3.39 10.20
N SER A 67 4.39 3.56 10.60
CA SER A 67 3.92 3.20 11.95
C SER A 67 4.03 1.70 12.25
N TRP A 68 4.02 0.84 11.22
CA TRP A 68 4.07 -0.61 11.38
C TRP A 68 4.98 -1.34 10.38
N LEU A 69 5.49 -0.64 9.36
CA LEU A 69 6.47 -1.16 8.41
C LEU A 69 7.79 -0.41 8.56
N THR A 70 8.88 -1.16 8.73
CA THR A 70 10.24 -0.64 8.68
C THR A 70 10.94 -1.20 7.45
N LEU A 71 11.59 -0.34 6.68
CA LEU A 71 12.34 -0.69 5.49
C LEU A 71 13.83 -0.48 5.74
N THR A 72 14.64 -1.50 5.45
CA THR A 72 16.11 -1.42 5.54
C THR A 72 16.72 -1.92 4.25
N GLN A 73 17.46 -1.05 3.55
CA GLN A 73 18.12 -1.38 2.30
C GLN A 73 19.52 -1.94 2.55
N GLU A 74 19.82 -3.09 1.93
CA GLU A 74 21.12 -3.75 1.97
C GLU A 74 21.51 -4.18 0.55
N GLY A 75 22.27 -3.34 -0.14
CA GLY A 75 22.61 -3.58 -1.55
C GLY A 75 21.36 -3.70 -2.43
N ASN A 76 21.13 -4.85 -3.04
CA ASN A 76 19.97 -5.14 -3.87
C ASN A 76 18.80 -5.77 -3.09
N ALA A 77 18.92 -5.91 -1.78
CA ALA A 77 17.89 -6.43 -0.91
C ALA A 77 17.22 -5.29 -0.13
N LEU A 78 15.90 -5.35 -0.02
CA LEU A 78 15.11 -4.54 0.88
C LEU A 78 14.52 -5.46 1.96
N LYS A 79 15.00 -5.33 3.19
CA LYS A 79 14.38 -5.97 4.34
C LYS A 79 13.13 -5.19 4.72
N VAL A 80 12.02 -5.88 4.77
CA VAL A 80 10.71 -5.34 5.13
C VAL A 80 10.27 -6.00 6.42
N LYS A 81 10.25 -5.22 7.50
CA LYS A 81 9.83 -5.70 8.81
C LYS A 81 8.45 -5.13 9.15
N ALA A 82 7.50 -6.00 9.45
CA ALA A 82 6.19 -5.63 9.96
C ALA A 82 6.14 -5.87 11.48
N SER A 83 5.61 -4.90 12.23
CA SER A 83 5.26 -5.12 13.65
C SER A 83 4.04 -6.03 13.76
N ALA A 84 3.75 -6.56 14.96
CA ALA A 84 2.52 -7.29 15.20
C ALA A 84 1.28 -6.41 14.95
N ASN A 85 0.22 -7.01 14.45
CA ASN A 85 -1.09 -6.39 14.31
C ASN A 85 -1.98 -6.92 15.45
N ASP A 86 -2.15 -6.12 16.48
CA ASP A 86 -2.98 -6.41 17.65
C ASP A 86 -4.46 -6.02 17.47
N ARG A 87 -4.79 -5.48 16.29
CA ARG A 87 -6.16 -5.08 15.96
C ARG A 87 -6.93 -6.23 15.31
N GLY A 88 -8.21 -6.31 15.59
CA GLY A 88 -9.13 -7.27 14.97
C GLY A 88 -9.51 -6.96 13.52
N VAL A 89 -8.67 -6.21 12.79
CA VAL A 89 -8.88 -5.85 11.38
C VAL A 89 -7.58 -6.00 10.59
N ASP A 90 -7.69 -6.51 9.36
CA ASP A 90 -6.57 -6.56 8.43
C ASP A 90 -6.05 -5.17 8.12
N ARG A 91 -4.75 -5.06 7.85
CA ARG A 91 -4.17 -3.80 7.40
C ARG A 91 -3.33 -3.97 6.14
N SER A 92 -3.22 -2.91 5.38
CA SER A 92 -2.48 -2.91 4.11
C SER A 92 -1.62 -1.67 3.96
N ALA A 93 -0.59 -1.81 3.13
CA ALA A 93 0.34 -0.75 2.78
C ALA A 93 0.83 -0.92 1.34
N SER A 94 1.63 0.02 0.91
CA SER A 94 2.39 -0.09 -0.33
C SER A 94 3.83 0.32 -0.08
N ILE A 95 4.74 -0.41 -0.70
CA ILE A 95 6.15 -0.04 -0.82
C ILE A 95 6.35 0.46 -2.25
N ILE A 96 6.94 1.62 -2.39
CA ILE A 96 7.30 2.22 -3.67
C ILE A 96 8.81 2.14 -3.81
N VAL A 97 9.28 1.51 -4.88
CA VAL A 97 10.71 1.41 -5.24
C VAL A 97 10.97 2.29 -6.44
N ASN A 98 11.98 3.16 -6.38
CA ASN A 98 12.36 4.09 -7.45
C ASN A 98 13.83 3.93 -7.82
N ALA A 99 14.14 4.01 -9.13
CA ALA A 99 15.48 4.11 -9.64
C ALA A 99 15.49 4.88 -10.97
N GLY A 100 16.25 5.96 -11.07
CA GLY A 100 16.46 6.71 -12.33
C GLY A 100 15.16 7.16 -13.02
N GLY A 101 14.08 7.40 -12.28
CA GLY A 101 12.76 7.76 -12.80
C GLY A 101 11.80 6.58 -13.03
N ALA A 102 12.30 5.33 -13.11
CA ALA A 102 11.44 4.14 -13.09
C ALA A 102 10.88 3.87 -11.68
N GLN A 103 9.68 3.33 -11.61
CA GLN A 103 8.99 3.04 -10.35
C GLN A 103 8.33 1.67 -10.38
N ARG A 104 8.36 0.98 -9.23
CA ARG A 104 7.58 -0.23 -8.96
C ARG A 104 6.85 -0.13 -7.63
N ARG A 105 5.64 -0.65 -7.60
CA ARG A 105 4.82 -0.74 -6.38
C ARG A 105 4.71 -2.19 -5.95
N VAL A 106 4.93 -2.43 -4.65
CA VAL A 106 4.70 -3.72 -4.00
C VAL A 106 3.59 -3.53 -2.97
N ALA A 107 2.55 -4.33 -3.08
CA ALA A 107 1.47 -4.35 -2.09
C ALA A 107 1.93 -5.13 -0.85
N VAL A 108 1.51 -4.66 0.32
CA VAL A 108 1.75 -5.35 1.59
C VAL A 108 0.42 -5.53 2.29
N THR A 109 0.14 -6.73 2.75
CA THR A 109 -1.03 -7.06 3.56
C THR A 109 -0.61 -7.74 4.84
N GLN A 110 -1.34 -7.48 5.92
CA GLN A 110 -1.14 -8.17 7.18
C GLN A 110 -2.48 -8.56 7.80
N SER A 111 -2.58 -9.81 8.21
CA SER A 111 -3.79 -10.34 8.82
C SER A 111 -4.10 -9.67 10.16
N ALA A 112 -5.39 -9.61 10.47
CA ALA A 112 -5.92 -9.19 11.76
C ALA A 112 -5.46 -10.13 12.89
N ALA A 113 -5.40 -9.59 14.13
CA ALA A 113 -5.42 -10.41 15.34
C ALA A 113 -6.77 -11.11 15.49
N ASP A 114 -6.80 -12.13 16.32
CA ASP A 114 -8.06 -12.77 16.71
C ASP A 114 -8.94 -11.73 17.42
N GLY A 115 -10.24 -11.71 17.11
CA GLY A 115 -11.17 -10.79 17.76
C GLY A 115 -11.27 -11.11 19.26
N LEU A 116 -11.09 -10.11 20.10
CA LEU A 116 -11.20 -10.21 21.55
C LEU A 116 -12.21 -9.17 22.05
N ILE A 117 -13.12 -9.62 22.91
CA ILE A 117 -14.01 -8.76 23.69
C ILE A 117 -13.75 -9.07 25.16
N GLU A 118 -13.35 -8.08 25.92
CA GLU A 118 -13.22 -8.17 27.38
C GLU A 118 -14.33 -7.38 28.03
N MET A 119 -15.03 -8.02 28.95
CA MET A 119 -16.11 -7.39 29.71
C MET A 119 -15.68 -7.15 31.16
N THR A 120 -15.98 -5.97 31.69
CA THR A 120 -15.69 -5.65 33.09
C THR A 120 -16.59 -6.44 34.03
N ASP A 121 -17.86 -6.62 33.65
CA ASP A 121 -18.87 -7.31 34.44
C ASP A 121 -19.34 -8.57 33.72
N THR A 122 -19.26 -9.70 34.37
CA THR A 122 -19.74 -11.01 33.86
C THR A 122 -21.17 -11.32 34.30
N SER A 123 -21.75 -10.50 35.19
CA SER A 123 -23.15 -10.63 35.64
C SER A 123 -23.72 -9.27 36.04
N VAL A 124 -24.99 -9.09 35.78
CA VAL A 124 -25.72 -7.86 36.13
C VAL A 124 -26.98 -8.23 36.93
N LEU A 125 -27.11 -7.65 38.14
CA LEU A 125 -28.25 -7.85 38.98
C LEU A 125 -29.22 -6.67 38.89
N PHE A 126 -30.48 -6.96 38.65
CA PHE A 126 -31.58 -5.98 38.63
C PHE A 126 -32.42 -6.07 39.91
N PRO A 127 -32.76 -4.92 40.54
CA PRO A 127 -33.71 -4.91 41.62
C PRO A 127 -35.13 -5.24 41.10
N LYS A 128 -36.02 -5.68 41.99
CA LYS A 128 -37.44 -6.01 41.64
C LYS A 128 -38.18 -4.85 40.95
N ALA A 129 -37.83 -3.62 41.32
CA ALA A 129 -38.42 -2.41 40.74
C ALA A 129 -37.94 -2.07 39.32
N GLY A 130 -37.01 -2.84 38.78
CA GLY A 130 -36.32 -2.53 37.52
C GLY A 130 -35.24 -1.45 37.68
N ALA A 131 -34.34 -1.37 36.74
CA ALA A 131 -33.32 -0.34 36.66
C ALA A 131 -32.63 -0.39 35.29
N THR A 132 -32.01 0.71 34.88
CA THR A 132 -31.02 0.71 33.80
C THR A 132 -29.64 0.43 34.39
N LYS A 133 -28.90 -0.51 33.81
CA LYS A 133 -27.52 -0.85 34.16
C LYS A 133 -26.62 -0.68 32.96
N LYS A 134 -25.42 -0.17 33.20
CA LYS A 134 -24.40 -0.05 32.18
C LYS A 134 -23.40 -1.21 32.32
N VAL A 135 -23.12 -1.89 31.20
CA VAL A 135 -22.07 -2.87 31.09
C VAL A 135 -20.98 -2.25 30.19
N THR A 136 -19.75 -2.31 30.62
CA THR A 136 -18.60 -1.81 29.85
C THR A 136 -17.79 -2.97 29.30
N PHE A 137 -17.25 -2.79 28.12
CA PHE A 137 -16.37 -3.74 27.47
C PHE A 137 -15.25 -3.02 26.73
N SER A 138 -14.18 -3.73 26.43
CA SER A 138 -13.15 -3.33 25.47
C SER A 138 -13.10 -4.34 24.32
N SER A 139 -12.72 -3.88 23.13
CA SER A 139 -12.56 -4.73 21.95
C SER A 139 -11.32 -4.29 21.17
N ASN A 140 -10.59 -5.24 20.61
CA ASN A 140 -9.49 -4.98 19.67
C ASN A 140 -9.95 -4.94 18.21
N GLY A 141 -11.24 -5.17 17.95
CA GLY A 141 -11.84 -5.22 16.61
C GLY A 141 -12.71 -4.01 16.29
N GLY A 142 -13.50 -4.14 15.24
CA GLY A 142 -14.47 -3.13 14.80
C GLY A 142 -15.73 -3.07 15.66
N ALA A 143 -16.86 -2.68 15.04
CA ALA A 143 -18.15 -2.53 15.73
C ALA A 143 -18.54 -3.80 16.48
N VAL A 144 -18.92 -3.65 17.74
CA VAL A 144 -19.41 -4.71 18.60
C VAL A 144 -20.94 -4.70 18.58
N LYS A 145 -21.54 -5.89 18.39
CA LYS A 145 -22.97 -6.10 18.49
C LYS A 145 -23.26 -6.83 19.81
N ALA A 146 -24.24 -6.34 20.56
CA ALA A 146 -24.76 -7.04 21.71
C ALA A 146 -26.23 -7.41 21.46
N GLU A 147 -26.60 -8.64 21.79
CA GLU A 147 -27.96 -9.14 21.67
C GLU A 147 -28.25 -10.15 22.78
N LEU A 148 -29.54 -10.32 23.10
CA LEU A 148 -29.95 -11.32 24.07
C LEU A 148 -29.87 -12.72 23.44
N ALA A 149 -29.14 -13.62 24.07
CA ALA A 149 -29.06 -15.02 23.64
C ALA A 149 -30.43 -15.74 23.72
N THR A 150 -31.25 -15.31 24.67
CA THR A 150 -32.64 -15.74 24.80
C THR A 150 -33.51 -14.50 24.91
N PRO A 151 -34.53 -14.33 24.05
CA PRO A 151 -35.47 -13.21 24.16
C PRO A 151 -36.13 -13.15 25.54
N ALA A 152 -36.24 -11.94 26.07
CA ALA A 152 -36.83 -11.71 27.39
C ALA A 152 -37.62 -10.39 27.36
N ASP A 153 -38.93 -10.43 27.52
CA ASP A 153 -39.81 -9.25 27.40
C ASP A 153 -39.54 -8.18 28.47
N TRP A 154 -38.86 -8.55 29.55
CA TRP A 154 -38.54 -7.66 30.67
C TRP A 154 -37.15 -6.97 30.54
N LEU A 155 -36.36 -7.32 29.51
CA LEU A 155 -35.01 -6.83 29.35
C LEU A 155 -34.79 -6.28 27.92
N THR A 156 -34.28 -5.08 27.84
CA THR A 156 -33.89 -4.44 26.56
C THR A 156 -32.42 -4.03 26.57
N ILE A 157 -31.81 -4.04 25.40
CA ILE A 157 -30.49 -3.47 25.16
C ILE A 157 -30.68 -2.20 24.33
N ASP A 158 -30.45 -1.03 24.96
CA ASP A 158 -30.79 0.24 24.33
C ASP A 158 -29.70 0.74 23.38
N ARG A 159 -28.41 0.47 23.67
CA ARG A 159 -27.29 1.01 22.91
C ARG A 159 -26.01 0.18 23.09
N VAL A 160 -25.31 -0.02 21.99
CA VAL A 160 -23.92 -0.44 22.00
C VAL A 160 -23.11 0.74 21.44
N ALA A 161 -22.21 1.30 22.24
CA ALA A 161 -21.29 2.33 21.79
C ALA A 161 -19.99 1.65 21.35
N ASP A 162 -19.39 2.16 20.29
CA ASP A 162 -18.03 1.76 19.91
C ASP A 162 -17.07 2.14 21.05
N GLY A 163 -16.23 1.19 21.45
CA GLY A 163 -15.24 1.35 22.51
C GLY A 163 -14.02 2.18 22.08
#